data_c56dcbc681f87c762c8260e5fbf094df
#
_entry.id   c56dcbc681f87c762c8260e5fbf094df
#
_cell.length_a   1.000
_cell.length_b   1.000
_cell.length_c   1.000
_cell.angle_alpha   90.00
_cell.angle_beta   90.00
_cell.angle_gamma   90.00
#
_symmetry.space_group_name_H-M   'P 1'
#
loop_
_entity.id
_entity.type
_entity.pdbx_description
1 polymer ?
#
loop_
_entity_poly.entity_id
_entity_poly.type
_entity_poly.pdbx_seq_one_letter_code
_entity_poly.pdbx_strand_id
1 'polypeptide(L)'
;MYSRASSRKDKIKKIIAEIKNTGFYSPDKEYEGLSFTQGVYFGVDTKKGTMLYARAYPGNIMDIIGFDIDNFTRTVTDAKTLEIYTKYINIPMVSIPSGCIHPKMMADTMHAMAERGYDYPVDFPRLIQEKRKEWEQIAGMPVAEVF
;
A
#
# COMPACT_ATOMS: atom_id res chain seq x y z
N MET A 1 6.01 21.99 -18.34
CA MET A 1 4.66 21.72 -17.81
C MET A 1 4.55 20.24 -17.45
N TYR A 2 4.08 19.97 -16.26
CA TYR A 2 3.97 18.59 -15.79
C TYR A 2 2.60 18.03 -16.12
N SER A 3 2.53 16.77 -16.57
CA SER A 3 1.26 16.09 -16.70
C SER A 3 0.69 15.79 -15.31
N ARG A 4 -0.65 15.67 -15.20
CA ARG A 4 -1.28 15.31 -13.93
C ARG A 4 -0.84 13.95 -13.43
N ALA A 5 -0.64 12.99 -14.32
CA ALA A 5 -0.18 11.65 -13.96
C ALA A 5 1.21 11.68 -13.32
N SER A 6 2.13 12.48 -13.90
CA SER A 6 3.48 12.65 -13.34
C SER A 6 3.42 13.28 -11.94
N SER A 7 2.58 14.30 -11.76
CA SER A 7 2.40 14.96 -10.47
C SER A 7 1.85 14.01 -9.40
N ARG A 8 0.88 13.17 -9.74
CA ARG A 8 0.32 12.17 -8.80
C ARG A 8 1.36 11.16 -8.39
N LYS A 9 2.15 10.66 -9.34
CA LYS A 9 3.24 9.72 -9.07
C LYS A 9 4.27 10.33 -8.12
N ASP A 10 4.64 11.58 -8.34
CA ASP A 10 5.61 12.28 -7.49
C ASP A 10 5.06 12.44 -6.06
N LYS A 11 3.78 12.72 -5.91
CA LYS A 11 3.13 12.83 -4.59
C LYS A 11 3.12 11.49 -3.86
N ILE A 12 2.78 10.40 -4.56
CA ILE A 12 2.84 9.05 -3.98
C ILE A 12 4.27 8.76 -3.51
N LYS A 13 5.28 9.05 -4.33
CA LYS A 13 6.68 8.82 -3.96
C LYS A 13 7.09 9.58 -2.72
N LYS A 14 6.65 10.83 -2.57
CA LYS A 14 6.95 11.65 -1.37
C LYS A 14 6.33 11.03 -0.12
N ILE A 15 5.07 10.61 -0.21
CA ILE A 15 4.37 9.98 0.92
C ILE A 15 5.08 8.68 1.31
N ILE A 16 5.44 7.85 0.33
CA ILE A 16 6.14 6.59 0.58
C ILE A 16 7.48 6.85 1.27
N ALA A 17 8.23 7.86 0.83
CA ALA A 17 9.50 8.23 1.46
C ALA A 17 9.31 8.62 2.93
N GLU A 18 8.27 9.38 3.25
CA GLU A 18 7.95 9.74 4.63
C GLU A 18 7.58 8.51 5.46
N ILE A 19 6.83 7.57 4.89
CA ILE A 19 6.48 6.33 5.58
C ILE A 19 7.72 5.49 5.84
N LYS A 20 8.62 5.37 4.88
CA LYS A 20 9.90 4.67 5.06
C LYS A 20 10.74 5.31 6.17
N ASN A 21 10.68 6.62 6.31
CA ASN A 21 11.39 7.34 7.37
C ASN A 21 10.86 7.07 8.77
N THR A 22 9.66 6.50 8.91
CA THR A 22 9.14 6.10 10.23
C THR A 22 9.93 4.94 10.83
N GLY A 23 10.64 4.17 10.01
CA GLY A 23 11.41 3.02 10.45
C GLY A 23 10.63 1.71 10.53
N PHE A 24 9.33 1.72 10.21
CA PHE A 24 8.47 0.53 10.31
C PHE A 24 8.15 -0.11 8.96
N TYR A 25 8.67 0.46 7.87
CA TYR A 25 8.43 -0.03 6.53
C TYR A 25 9.62 0.26 5.64
N SER A 26 10.29 -0.80 5.17
CA SER A 26 11.46 -0.73 4.28
C SER A 26 11.48 -1.95 3.37
N PRO A 27 10.64 -2.01 2.31
CA PRO A 27 10.58 -3.17 1.45
C PRO A 27 11.84 -3.30 0.60
N ASP A 28 12.23 -4.53 0.29
CA ASP A 28 13.22 -4.79 -0.74
C ASP A 28 12.62 -4.49 -2.12
N LYS A 29 13.46 -4.12 -3.09
CA LYS A 29 13.00 -3.70 -4.42
C LYS A 29 12.16 -4.75 -5.13
N GLU A 30 12.44 -6.04 -4.91
CA GLU A 30 11.69 -7.14 -5.52
C GLU A 30 10.26 -7.26 -5.00
N TYR A 31 9.97 -6.65 -3.84
CA TYR A 31 8.66 -6.67 -3.21
C TYR A 31 7.99 -5.29 -3.24
N GLU A 32 8.40 -4.44 -4.16
CA GLU A 32 7.89 -3.08 -4.27
C GLU A 32 7.64 -2.73 -5.73
N GLY A 33 6.52 -2.10 -6.05
CA GLY A 33 6.23 -1.65 -7.40
C GLY A 33 5.32 -0.44 -7.45
N LEU A 34 5.47 0.33 -8.51
CA LEU A 34 4.65 1.51 -8.79
C LEU A 34 4.25 1.49 -10.27
N SER A 35 2.95 1.44 -10.53
CA SER A 35 2.42 1.54 -11.88
C SER A 35 2.27 3.00 -12.28
N PHE A 36 3.00 3.42 -13.31
CA PHE A 36 2.96 4.79 -13.83
C PHE A 36 1.61 5.18 -14.41
N THR A 37 0.99 4.24 -15.13
CA THR A 37 -0.25 4.50 -15.87
C THR A 37 -1.47 4.50 -14.99
N GLN A 38 -1.45 3.73 -13.90
CA GLN A 38 -2.61 3.56 -13.04
C GLN A 38 -2.49 4.27 -11.70
N GLY A 39 -1.32 4.84 -11.39
CA GLY A 39 -1.10 5.55 -10.13
C GLY A 39 -1.26 4.65 -8.91
N VAL A 40 -0.80 3.39 -8.99
CA VAL A 40 -0.91 2.41 -7.93
C VAL A 40 0.48 2.02 -7.44
N TYR A 41 0.64 1.98 -6.14
CA TYR A 41 1.84 1.48 -5.46
C TYR A 41 1.46 0.34 -4.53
N PHE A 42 2.31 -0.68 -4.48
CA PHE A 42 2.23 -1.72 -3.45
C PHE A 42 3.64 -2.18 -3.09
N GLY A 43 3.86 -2.39 -1.80
CA GLY A 43 5.12 -2.91 -1.30
C GLY A 43 4.93 -3.79 -0.09
N VAL A 44 5.86 -4.71 0.11
CA VAL A 44 5.85 -5.66 1.24
C VAL A 44 7.23 -5.66 1.89
N ASP A 45 7.25 -5.39 3.20
CA ASP A 45 8.46 -5.52 4.02
C ASP A 45 8.41 -6.88 4.72
N THR A 46 9.15 -7.83 4.18
CA THR A 46 9.16 -9.20 4.71
C THR A 46 9.87 -9.33 6.05
N LYS A 47 10.72 -8.38 6.38
CA LYS A 47 11.46 -8.38 7.65
C LYS A 47 10.60 -7.87 8.79
N LYS A 48 9.85 -6.80 8.57
CA LYS A 48 9.03 -6.15 9.59
C LYS A 48 7.57 -6.59 9.57
N GLY A 49 7.16 -7.29 8.53
CA GLY A 49 5.79 -7.78 8.42
C GLY A 49 4.78 -6.73 8.04
N THR A 50 5.22 -5.62 7.45
CA THR A 50 4.35 -4.50 7.08
C THR A 50 4.20 -4.39 5.57
N MET A 51 3.05 -3.89 5.14
CA MET A 51 2.72 -3.73 3.73
C MET A 51 2.08 -2.37 3.52
N LEU A 52 2.26 -1.80 2.34
CA LEU A 52 1.72 -0.47 2.02
C LEU A 52 1.10 -0.47 0.63
N TYR A 53 -0.15 -0.01 0.57
CA TYR A 53 -0.88 0.22 -0.66
C TYR A 53 -1.18 1.70 -0.79
N ALA A 54 -0.94 2.26 -1.98
CA ALA A 54 -1.31 3.63 -2.28
C ALA A 54 -1.89 3.71 -3.68
N ARG A 55 -2.93 4.52 -3.85
CA ARG A 55 -3.55 4.71 -5.16
C ARG A 55 -4.12 6.10 -5.27
N ALA A 56 -3.79 6.78 -6.37
CA ALA A 56 -4.38 8.06 -6.71
C ALA A 56 -5.48 7.84 -7.76
N TYR A 57 -6.71 8.18 -7.40
CA TYR A 57 -7.86 8.02 -8.29
C TYR A 57 -8.10 9.28 -9.12
N PRO A 58 -8.66 9.15 -10.35
CA PRO A 58 -9.23 10.30 -11.04
C PRO A 58 -10.31 10.92 -10.15
N GLY A 59 -10.42 12.23 -10.07
CA GLY A 59 -11.35 12.89 -9.16
C GLY A 59 -10.71 13.36 -7.86
N ASN A 60 -9.39 13.29 -7.79
CA ASN A 60 -8.59 13.89 -6.71
C ASN A 60 -8.86 13.30 -5.33
N ILE A 61 -8.89 11.98 -5.24
CA ILE A 61 -8.87 11.27 -3.97
C ILE A 61 -7.74 10.24 -4.00
N MET A 62 -7.17 9.96 -2.85
CA MET A 62 -6.05 9.01 -2.72
C MET A 62 -6.31 8.02 -1.59
N ASP A 63 -5.94 6.75 -1.81
CA ASP A 63 -5.87 5.74 -0.77
C ASP A 63 -4.42 5.61 -0.31
N ILE A 64 -4.19 5.63 1.00
CA ILE A 64 -2.92 5.30 1.64
C ILE A 64 -3.25 4.33 2.76
N ILE A 65 -2.91 3.06 2.57
CA ILE A 65 -3.37 2.00 3.47
C ILE A 65 -2.19 1.15 3.92
N GLY A 66 -1.94 1.13 5.22
CA GLY A 66 -0.98 0.22 5.82
C GLY A 66 -1.65 -1.10 6.18
N PHE A 67 -0.90 -2.19 6.04
CA PHE A 67 -1.33 -3.53 6.43
C PHE A 67 -0.27 -4.19 7.30
N ASP A 68 -0.72 -5.13 8.12
CA ASP A 68 0.10 -6.16 8.72
C ASP A 68 -0.57 -7.52 8.49
N ILE A 69 0.02 -8.60 9.01
CA ILE A 69 -0.53 -9.93 8.76
C ILE A 69 -1.89 -10.17 9.42
N ASP A 70 -2.29 -9.33 10.36
CA ASP A 70 -3.56 -9.47 11.08
C ASP A 70 -4.73 -8.78 10.36
N ASN A 71 -4.47 -7.99 9.32
CA ASN A 71 -5.49 -7.15 8.67
C ASN A 71 -5.97 -7.67 7.34
N PHE A 72 -5.31 -8.63 6.72
CA PHE A 72 -5.84 -9.26 5.52
C PHE A 72 -6.33 -10.67 5.84
N THR A 73 -7.37 -11.11 5.13
CA THR A 73 -8.00 -12.41 5.36
C THR A 73 -7.64 -13.43 4.30
N ARG A 74 -7.55 -13.01 3.05
CA ARG A 74 -7.21 -13.87 1.93
C ARG A 74 -6.77 -13.05 0.73
N THR A 75 -6.17 -13.72 -0.24
CA THR A 75 -5.81 -13.14 -1.53
C THR A 75 -6.42 -13.97 -2.65
N VAL A 76 -6.72 -13.31 -3.78
CA VAL A 76 -7.13 -13.96 -5.01
C VAL A 76 -6.24 -13.42 -6.12
N THR A 77 -5.63 -14.32 -6.89
CA THR A 77 -4.74 -13.92 -7.99
C THR A 77 -5.22 -14.48 -9.31
N ASP A 78 -5.02 -13.71 -10.36
CA ASP A 78 -5.05 -14.18 -11.74
C ASP A 78 -3.83 -13.61 -12.47
N ALA A 79 -3.78 -13.76 -13.80
CA ALA A 79 -2.63 -13.30 -14.58
C ALA A 79 -2.45 -11.78 -14.54
N LYS A 80 -3.48 -11.02 -14.19
CA LYS A 80 -3.50 -9.56 -14.30
C LYS A 80 -3.61 -8.81 -12.99
N THR A 81 -4.10 -9.46 -11.93
CA THR A 81 -4.37 -8.76 -10.66
C THR A 81 -4.06 -9.62 -9.44
N LEU A 82 -3.77 -8.92 -8.35
CA LEU A 82 -3.79 -9.46 -7.00
C LEU A 82 -4.89 -8.73 -6.25
N GLU A 83 -5.90 -9.47 -5.77
CA GLU A 83 -6.92 -8.92 -4.88
C GLU A 83 -6.58 -9.31 -3.45
N ILE A 84 -6.57 -8.33 -2.56
CA ILE A 84 -6.32 -8.53 -1.13
C ILE A 84 -7.61 -8.21 -0.40
N TYR A 85 -8.18 -9.20 0.28
CA TYR A 85 -9.37 -9.00 1.11
C TYR A 85 -8.95 -8.64 2.52
N THR A 86 -9.57 -7.59 3.05
CA THR A 86 -9.13 -6.94 4.28
C THR A 86 -10.18 -7.06 5.39
N LYS A 87 -9.79 -6.72 6.61
CA LYS A 87 -10.70 -6.57 7.75
C LYS A 87 -11.20 -5.13 7.90
N TYR A 88 -10.84 -4.24 6.99
CA TYR A 88 -11.24 -2.82 7.07
C TYR A 88 -12.66 -2.64 6.55
N ILE A 89 -13.50 -2.00 7.36
CA ILE A 89 -14.93 -1.81 7.04
C ILE A 89 -15.09 -0.95 5.78
N ASN A 90 -14.32 0.13 5.67
CA ASN A 90 -14.47 1.08 4.57
C ASN A 90 -13.78 0.62 3.28
N ILE A 91 -12.83 -0.30 3.37
CA ILE A 91 -12.09 -0.81 2.22
C ILE A 91 -11.95 -2.33 2.37
N PRO A 92 -12.98 -3.09 2.02
CA PRO A 92 -12.97 -4.55 2.23
C PRO A 92 -12.09 -5.31 1.26
N MET A 93 -11.67 -4.68 0.16
CA MET A 93 -10.80 -5.32 -0.83
C MET A 93 -9.99 -4.25 -1.56
N VAL A 94 -8.71 -4.54 -1.81
CA VAL A 94 -7.88 -3.74 -2.72
C VAL A 94 -7.41 -4.60 -3.88
N SER A 95 -7.28 -3.99 -5.05
CA SER A 95 -6.85 -4.67 -6.27
C SER A 95 -5.56 -4.04 -6.79
N ILE A 96 -4.56 -4.89 -7.05
CA ILE A 96 -3.25 -4.44 -7.49
C ILE A 96 -2.96 -5.06 -8.86
N PRO A 97 -2.71 -4.23 -9.89
CA PRO A 97 -2.49 -4.76 -11.24
C PRO A 97 -1.10 -5.36 -11.41
N SER A 98 -0.97 -6.29 -12.34
CA SER A 98 0.31 -6.94 -12.67
C SER A 98 1.38 -5.98 -13.19
N GLY A 99 0.98 -4.80 -13.68
CA GLY A 99 1.92 -3.75 -14.06
C GLY A 99 2.63 -3.11 -12.87
N CYS A 100 2.11 -3.31 -11.66
CA CYS A 100 2.69 -2.81 -10.42
C CYS A 100 3.60 -3.87 -9.78
N ILE A 101 3.11 -5.10 -9.64
CA ILE A 101 3.82 -6.20 -8.97
C ILE A 101 3.52 -7.52 -9.69
N HIS A 102 4.24 -8.58 -9.30
CA HIS A 102 3.92 -9.94 -9.76
C HIS A 102 2.86 -10.55 -8.84
N PRO A 103 1.61 -10.75 -9.30
CA PRO A 103 0.51 -11.11 -8.40
C PRO A 103 0.74 -12.39 -7.58
N LYS A 104 1.08 -13.49 -8.26
CA LYS A 104 1.24 -14.77 -7.56
C LYS A 104 2.41 -14.76 -6.58
N MET A 105 3.55 -14.23 -6.99
CA MET A 105 4.72 -14.14 -6.11
C MET A 105 4.40 -13.33 -4.86
N MET A 106 3.70 -12.22 -5.03
CA MET A 106 3.35 -11.35 -3.92
C MET A 106 2.33 -12.02 -2.97
N ALA A 107 1.34 -12.70 -3.53
CA ALA A 107 0.37 -13.46 -2.72
C ALA A 107 1.05 -14.56 -1.90
N ASP A 108 1.93 -15.33 -2.53
CA ASP A 108 2.67 -16.40 -1.86
C ASP A 108 3.55 -15.83 -0.74
N THR A 109 4.19 -14.70 -0.98
CA THR A 109 5.00 -14.00 0.02
C THR A 109 4.15 -13.57 1.22
N MET A 110 2.97 -12.98 0.98
CA MET A 110 2.07 -12.55 2.04
C MET A 110 1.60 -13.73 2.90
N HIS A 111 1.27 -14.87 2.28
CA HIS A 111 0.84 -16.05 3.02
C HIS A 111 1.98 -16.68 3.83
N ALA A 112 3.19 -16.69 3.29
CA ALA A 112 4.37 -17.16 4.03
C ALA A 112 4.63 -16.27 5.25
N MET A 113 4.45 -14.95 5.11
CA MET A 113 4.56 -14.00 6.21
C MET A 113 3.51 -14.29 7.30
N ALA A 114 2.28 -14.53 6.90
CA ALA A 114 1.18 -14.82 7.84
C ALA A 114 1.46 -16.10 8.65
N GLU A 115 2.03 -17.14 8.03
CA GLU A 115 2.40 -18.36 8.71
C GLU A 115 3.57 -18.16 9.68
N ARG A 116 4.55 -17.34 9.28
CA ARG A 116 5.73 -17.07 10.10
C ARG A 116 5.38 -16.28 11.36
N GLY A 117 4.48 -15.29 11.25
CA GLY A 117 4.15 -14.39 12.33
C GLY A 117 5.19 -13.32 12.58
N TYR A 118 4.76 -12.24 13.24
CA TYR A 118 5.64 -11.11 13.58
C TYR A 118 5.25 -10.53 14.93
N ASP A 119 6.25 -10.03 15.66
CA ASP A 119 6.01 -9.20 16.85
C ASP A 119 6.06 -7.73 16.43
N TYR A 120 4.92 -7.06 16.48
CA TYR A 120 4.82 -5.68 16.02
C TYR A 120 5.04 -4.70 17.18
N PRO A 121 6.06 -3.81 17.08
CA PRO A 121 6.25 -2.78 18.11
C PRO A 121 5.20 -1.68 18.06
N VAL A 122 4.54 -1.52 16.92
CA VAL A 122 3.47 -0.54 16.71
C VAL A 122 2.36 -1.14 15.88
N ASP A 123 1.17 -0.57 15.94
CA ASP A 123 0.06 -0.88 15.03
C ASP A 123 0.29 -0.07 13.75
N PHE A 124 0.96 -0.65 12.78
CA PHE A 124 1.34 0.04 11.55
C PHE A 124 0.13 0.55 10.75
N PRO A 125 -0.94 -0.24 10.54
CA PRO A 125 -2.12 0.28 9.84
C PRO A 125 -2.71 1.52 10.50
N ARG A 126 -2.77 1.53 11.83
CA ARG A 126 -3.28 2.66 12.59
C ARG A 126 -2.34 3.86 12.54
N LEU A 127 -1.03 3.63 12.60
CA LEU A 127 -0.03 4.68 12.46
C LEU A 127 -0.20 5.42 11.13
N ILE A 128 -0.38 4.68 10.03
CA ILE A 128 -0.57 5.27 8.71
C ILE A 128 -1.88 6.09 8.68
N GLN A 129 -2.94 5.56 9.26
CA GLN A 129 -4.24 6.24 9.30
C GLN A 129 -4.18 7.52 10.16
N GLU A 130 -3.48 7.49 11.28
CA GLU A 130 -3.33 8.66 12.16
C GLU A 130 -2.58 9.81 11.47
N LYS A 131 -1.71 9.50 10.53
CA LYS A 131 -0.96 10.49 9.75
C LYS A 131 -1.70 10.95 8.49
N ARG A 132 -2.97 10.60 8.34
CA ARG A 132 -3.77 10.88 7.14
C ARG A 132 -3.77 12.37 6.77
N LYS A 133 -3.84 13.26 7.75
CA LYS A 133 -3.80 14.71 7.50
C LYS A 133 -2.47 15.17 6.91
N GLU A 134 -1.36 14.55 7.34
CA GLU A 134 -0.05 14.83 6.75
C GLU A 134 0.02 14.37 5.30
N TRP A 135 -0.53 13.17 5.02
CA TRP A 135 -0.59 12.68 3.64
C TRP A 135 -1.43 13.58 2.76
N GLU A 136 -2.54 14.09 3.27
CA GLU A 136 -3.38 15.05 2.54
C GLU A 136 -2.63 16.33 2.18
N GLN A 137 -1.81 16.84 3.07
CA GLN A 137 -1.00 18.04 2.80
C GLN A 137 0.03 17.77 1.70
N ILE A 138 0.70 16.64 1.72
CA ILE A 138 1.67 16.27 0.68
C ILE A 138 0.96 16.03 -0.65
N ALA A 139 -0.14 15.32 -0.63
CA ALA A 139 -0.89 14.95 -1.83
C ALA A 139 -1.64 16.14 -2.45
N GLY A 140 -2.04 17.11 -1.65
CA GLY A 140 -2.92 18.19 -2.10
C GLY A 140 -4.32 17.71 -2.45
N MET A 141 -4.76 16.60 -1.86
CA MET A 141 -6.08 16.01 -2.10
C MET A 141 -6.50 15.17 -0.90
N PRO A 142 -7.80 14.90 -0.73
CA PRO A 142 -8.28 14.05 0.36
C PRO A 142 -7.71 12.64 0.31
N VAL A 143 -7.43 12.08 1.49
CA VAL A 143 -7.01 10.69 1.66
C VAL A 143 -8.13 9.95 2.38
N ALA A 144 -8.53 8.80 1.85
CA ALA A 144 -9.67 8.04 2.35
C ALA A 144 -9.45 7.54 3.78
N GLU A 145 -10.51 7.53 4.58
CA GLU A 145 -10.50 6.92 5.90
C GLU A 145 -10.67 5.42 5.77
N VAL A 146 -9.86 4.67 6.51
CA VAL A 146 -9.83 3.20 6.48
C VAL A 146 -10.61 2.62 7.67
N PHE A 147 -10.51 3.26 8.81
CA PHE A 147 -11.16 2.85 10.05
C PHE A 147 -12.39 3.67 10.36
#